data_b8609dc7fe441d0a8a4e9e0544b8d1cc
#
_entry.id   b8609dc7fe441d0a8a4e9e0544b8d1cc
#
_cell.length_a   1.000
_cell.length_b   1.000
_cell.length_c   1.000
_cell.angle_alpha   90.00
_cell.angle_beta   90.00
_cell.angle_gamma   90.00
#
_symmetry.space_group_name_H-M   'P 1'
#
loop_
_entity.id
_entity.type
_entity.pdbx_description
1 polymer ?
#
loop_
_entity_poly.entity_id
_entity_poly.type
_entity_poly.pdbx_seq_one_letter_code
_entity_poly.pdbx_strand_id
1 'polypeptide(L)'
;MIILAGNGYSLLWPRGQAIKRFDWKPGSLVVPPGGWFHQHFNSGAEPVRYLALRWGSQKYHEMWGEGRGKADVDVKLGGKQIDYEDEDPLVRTMFDEACAKAGVKNLMEKYYQVK
;
A
#
# COMPACT_ATOMS: atom_id res chain seq x y z
N MET A 1 10.64 2.78 2.28
CA MET A 1 10.97 3.04 0.86
C MET A 1 11.37 4.49 0.66
N ILE A 2 12.27 4.74 -0.28
CA ILE A 2 12.72 6.08 -0.67
C ILE A 2 12.14 6.36 -2.06
N ILE A 3 11.40 7.45 -2.21
CA ILE A 3 10.79 7.83 -3.50
C ILE A 3 11.87 8.47 -4.38
N LEU A 4 12.09 7.90 -5.56
CA LEU A 4 13.06 8.38 -6.53
C LEU A 4 12.42 9.23 -7.62
N ALA A 5 11.19 8.91 -8.02
CA ALA A 5 10.42 9.64 -9.03
C ALA A 5 8.92 9.43 -8.84
N GLY A 6 8.12 10.38 -9.29
CA GLY A 6 6.67 10.37 -9.20
C GLY A 6 6.13 10.93 -7.88
N ASN A 7 4.81 11.08 -7.83
CA ASN A 7 4.09 11.61 -6.67
C ASN A 7 2.92 10.69 -6.33
N GLY A 8 2.60 10.63 -5.06
CA GLY A 8 1.48 9.84 -4.57
C GLY A 8 1.35 9.94 -3.06
N TYR A 9 0.73 8.92 -2.49
CA TYR A 9 0.56 8.84 -1.05
C TYR A 9 0.56 7.40 -0.57
N SER A 10 0.74 7.24 0.73
CA SER A 10 0.58 5.97 1.42
C SER A 10 -0.51 6.08 2.47
N LEU A 11 -1.27 5.02 2.63
CA LEU A 11 -2.17 4.81 3.75
C LEU A 11 -1.54 3.83 4.71
N LEU A 12 -1.51 4.19 5.99
CA LEU A 12 -0.94 3.37 7.05
C LEU A 12 -1.87 3.38 8.26
N TRP A 13 -2.10 2.21 8.85
CA TRP A 13 -2.92 2.14 10.06
C TRP A 13 -2.65 0.87 10.86
N PRO A 14 -2.69 0.95 12.21
CA PRO A 14 -2.72 -0.24 13.04
C PRO A 14 -4.07 -0.94 12.91
N ARG A 15 -4.11 -2.23 13.16
CA ARG A 15 -5.37 -2.99 13.18
C ARG A 15 -6.39 -2.34 14.15
N GLY A 16 -7.61 -2.12 13.67
CA GLY A 16 -8.70 -1.55 14.47
C GLY A 16 -8.61 -0.04 14.73
N GLN A 17 -7.67 0.67 14.08
CA GLN A 17 -7.53 2.11 14.20
C GLN A 17 -7.77 2.82 12.87
N ALA A 18 -7.92 4.15 12.95
CA ALA A 18 -8.16 4.98 11.79
C ALA A 18 -7.00 4.97 10.79
N ILE A 19 -7.34 5.00 9.51
CA ILE A 19 -6.39 5.12 8.40
C ILE A 19 -5.72 6.49 8.46
N LYS A 20 -4.40 6.50 8.33
CA LYS A 20 -3.57 7.70 8.25
C LYS A 20 -3.00 7.84 6.85
N ARG A 21 -3.07 9.03 6.28
CA ARG A 21 -2.54 9.36 4.97
C ARG A 21 -1.25 10.15 5.07
N PHE A 22 -0.28 9.78 4.23
CA PHE A 22 1.01 10.44 4.09
C PHE A 22 1.30 10.67 2.62
N ASP A 23 1.24 11.93 2.19
CA ASP A 23 1.61 12.31 0.83
C ASP A 23 3.14 12.30 0.68
N TRP A 24 3.62 11.90 -0.48
CA TRP A 24 5.04 11.84 -0.76
C TRP A 24 5.39 12.30 -2.16
N LYS A 25 6.63 12.69 -2.32
CA LYS A 25 7.27 13.18 -3.55
C LYS A 25 8.70 12.64 -3.65
N PRO A 26 9.43 12.89 -4.76
CA PRO A 26 10.83 12.51 -4.85
C PRO A 26 11.65 13.01 -3.65
N GLY A 27 12.44 12.12 -3.06
CA GLY A 27 13.21 12.35 -1.83
C GLY A 27 12.47 12.03 -0.53
N SER A 28 11.17 11.77 -0.55
CA SER A 28 10.43 11.32 0.64
C SER A 28 10.85 9.94 1.08
N LEU A 29 10.93 9.73 2.40
CA LEU A 29 11.13 8.44 3.02
C LEU A 29 9.82 7.99 3.68
N VAL A 30 9.36 6.79 3.34
CA VAL A 30 8.18 6.17 3.94
C VAL A 30 8.58 4.88 4.63
N VAL A 31 8.32 4.79 5.92
CA VAL A 31 8.65 3.61 6.74
C VAL A 31 7.39 3.16 7.46
N PRO A 32 6.64 2.18 6.92
CA PRO A 32 5.52 1.61 7.64
C PRO A 32 5.99 0.97 8.95
N PRO A 33 5.38 1.31 10.11
CA PRO A 33 5.70 0.63 11.35
C PRO A 33 5.41 -0.87 11.28
N GLY A 34 6.19 -1.67 12.00
CA GLY A 34 5.99 -3.11 12.06
C GLY A 34 4.57 -3.49 12.51
N GLY A 35 3.93 -4.42 11.81
CA GLY A 35 2.59 -4.89 12.11
C GLY A 35 1.44 -3.98 11.67
N TRP A 36 1.72 -2.83 11.10
CA TRP A 36 0.68 -1.95 10.53
C TRP A 36 0.29 -2.40 9.13
N PHE A 37 -0.98 -2.24 8.79
CA PHE A 37 -1.42 -2.28 7.40
C PHE A 37 -0.89 -1.08 6.65
N HIS A 38 -0.57 -1.27 5.39
CA HIS A 38 -0.14 -0.19 4.52
C HIS A 38 -0.47 -0.45 3.06
N GLN A 39 -0.65 0.62 2.32
CA GLN A 39 -0.90 0.58 0.88
C GLN A 39 -0.31 1.85 0.25
N HIS A 40 0.26 1.71 -0.95
CA HIS A 40 0.91 2.79 -1.66
C HIS A 40 0.16 3.09 -2.95
N PHE A 41 -0.05 4.38 -3.24
CA PHE A 41 -0.84 4.84 -4.38
C PHE A 41 -0.06 5.81 -5.24
N ASN A 42 0.06 5.50 -6.52
CA ASN A 42 0.46 6.47 -7.52
C ASN A 42 -0.78 7.27 -7.94
N SER A 43 -0.87 8.50 -7.51
CA SER A 43 -1.95 9.43 -7.87
C SER A 43 -1.49 10.52 -8.84
N GLY A 44 -0.29 10.40 -9.40
CA GLY A 44 0.25 11.32 -10.39
C GLY A 44 0.13 10.79 -11.82
N ALA A 45 0.51 11.64 -12.78
CA ALA A 45 0.50 11.31 -14.20
C ALA A 45 1.72 10.48 -14.64
N GLU A 46 2.79 10.49 -13.85
CA GLU A 46 4.05 9.82 -14.15
C GLU A 46 4.20 8.51 -13.37
N PRO A 47 4.96 7.53 -13.89
CA PRO A 47 5.31 6.34 -13.13
C PRO A 47 6.05 6.68 -11.85
N VAL A 48 5.74 5.96 -10.79
CA VAL A 48 6.46 6.06 -9.52
C VAL A 48 7.62 5.07 -9.51
N ARG A 49 8.79 5.55 -9.11
CA ARG A 49 9.95 4.70 -8.81
C ARG A 49 10.37 4.90 -7.37
N TYR A 50 10.61 3.82 -6.67
CA TYR A 50 11.11 3.86 -5.32
C TYR A 50 12.12 2.74 -5.05
N LEU A 51 12.99 2.99 -4.10
CA LEU A 51 13.92 1.99 -3.57
C LEU A 51 13.32 1.42 -2.28
N ALA A 52 13.02 0.14 -2.28
CA ALA A 52 12.56 -0.57 -1.10
C ALA A 52 13.76 -1.24 -0.41
N LEU A 53 13.97 -0.87 0.86
CA LEU A 53 14.92 -1.54 1.72
C LEU A 53 14.14 -2.46 2.67
N ARG A 54 14.41 -3.74 2.61
CA ARG A 54 13.71 -4.77 3.40
C ARG A 54 14.70 -5.59 4.21
N TRP A 55 14.28 -5.94 5.41
CA TRP A 55 14.98 -6.94 6.20
C TRP A 55 14.82 -8.33 5.58
N GLY A 56 15.90 -9.08 5.57
CA GLY A 56 15.91 -10.47 5.13
C GLY A 56 15.80 -10.61 3.62
N SER A 57 16.00 -11.83 3.19
CA SER A 57 15.92 -12.24 1.80
C SER A 57 15.39 -13.68 1.73
N GLN A 58 15.22 -14.21 0.55
CA GLN A 58 14.89 -15.64 0.40
C GLN A 58 15.92 -16.55 1.08
N LYS A 59 17.18 -16.13 1.12
CA LYS A 59 18.27 -16.85 1.77
C LYS A 59 18.20 -16.81 3.29
N TYR A 60 17.65 -15.72 3.86
CA TYR A 60 17.59 -15.48 5.31
C TYR A 60 16.15 -15.32 5.81
N HIS A 61 15.24 -16.14 5.28
CA HIS A 61 13.82 -16.08 5.59
C HIS A 61 13.48 -16.35 7.06
N GLU A 62 14.36 -17.01 7.81
CA GLU A 62 14.22 -17.23 9.25
C GLU A 62 14.14 -15.91 10.04
N MET A 63 14.75 -14.84 9.52
CA MET A 63 14.69 -13.51 10.13
C MET A 63 13.30 -12.84 10.00
N TRP A 64 12.41 -13.42 9.19
CA TRP A 64 11.07 -12.87 8.94
C TRP A 64 10.03 -13.37 9.94
N GLY A 65 10.36 -14.35 10.77
CA GLY A 65 9.42 -15.04 11.64
C GLY A 65 8.36 -15.84 10.84
N GLU A 66 7.39 -16.37 11.55
CA GLU A 66 6.35 -17.24 10.99
C GLU A 66 5.43 -16.57 9.95
N GLY A 67 5.54 -15.27 9.78
CA GLY A 67 4.59 -14.48 9.01
C GLY A 67 4.79 -14.43 7.50
N ARG A 68 5.91 -14.89 6.96
CA ARG A 68 6.20 -14.71 5.53
C ARG A 68 5.33 -15.58 4.64
N GLY A 69 5.07 -16.82 5.02
CA GLY A 69 4.22 -17.74 4.27
C GLY A 69 2.74 -17.35 4.20
N LYS A 70 2.36 -16.24 4.86
CA LYS A 70 0.98 -15.74 4.92
C LYS A 70 0.84 -14.33 4.34
N ALA A 71 1.87 -13.83 3.64
CA ALA A 71 1.85 -12.47 3.08
C ALA A 71 0.72 -12.27 2.06
N ASP A 72 0.46 -13.30 1.24
CA ASP A 72 -0.58 -13.28 0.19
C ASP A 72 -1.90 -13.94 0.64
N VAL A 73 -2.05 -14.19 1.92
CA VAL A 73 -3.26 -14.79 2.51
C VAL A 73 -4.07 -13.71 3.21
N ASP A 74 -5.39 -13.71 2.97
CA ASP A 74 -6.32 -12.77 3.61
C ASP A 74 -6.30 -12.88 5.14
N VAL A 75 -6.49 -11.75 5.79
CA VAL A 75 -6.54 -11.67 7.27
C VAL A 75 -7.67 -12.50 7.87
N LYS A 76 -8.76 -12.73 7.15
CA LYS A 76 -9.86 -13.62 7.56
C LYS A 76 -9.41 -15.08 7.68
N LEU A 77 -8.38 -15.45 6.93
CA LEU A 77 -7.79 -16.79 6.93
C LEU A 77 -6.49 -16.86 7.75
N GLY A 78 -6.26 -15.87 8.59
CA GLY A 78 -5.07 -15.79 9.44
C GLY A 78 -3.83 -15.25 8.74
N GLY A 79 -3.99 -14.64 7.58
CA GLY A 79 -2.93 -14.02 6.79
C GLY A 79 -2.67 -12.55 7.12
N LYS A 80 -2.05 -11.86 6.18
CA LYS A 80 -1.59 -10.47 6.34
C LYS A 80 -2.10 -9.54 5.24
N GLN A 81 -2.92 -10.02 4.32
CA GLN A 81 -3.49 -9.25 3.23
C GLN A 81 -4.95 -8.91 3.50
N ILE A 82 -5.37 -7.73 3.05
CA ILE A 82 -6.79 -7.36 2.97
C ILE A 82 -7.16 -7.44 1.49
N ASP A 83 -8.14 -8.29 1.16
CA ASP A 83 -8.63 -8.40 -0.20
C ASP A 83 -9.47 -7.17 -0.57
N TYR A 84 -9.54 -6.83 -1.86
CA TYR A 84 -10.24 -5.64 -2.34
C TYR A 84 -11.72 -5.59 -1.95
N GLU A 85 -12.37 -6.72 -1.80
CA GLU A 85 -13.77 -6.81 -1.36
C GLU A 85 -13.99 -6.41 0.10
N ASP A 86 -12.95 -6.53 0.91
CA ASP A 86 -12.94 -6.22 2.35
C ASP A 86 -12.25 -4.89 2.66
N GLU A 87 -11.74 -4.22 1.63
CA GLU A 87 -11.09 -2.92 1.76
C GLU A 87 -12.07 -1.87 2.26
N ASP A 88 -11.63 -1.04 3.23
CA ASP A 88 -12.46 0.08 3.71
C ASP A 88 -12.84 0.97 2.51
N PRO A 89 -14.14 1.25 2.29
CA PRO A 89 -14.59 2.11 1.20
C PRO A 89 -13.91 3.48 1.15
N LEU A 90 -13.42 3.96 2.28
CA LEU A 90 -12.64 5.20 2.37
C LEU A 90 -11.38 5.17 1.50
N VAL A 91 -10.72 4.01 1.41
CA VAL A 91 -9.51 3.84 0.59
C VAL A 91 -9.81 4.13 -0.88
N ARG A 92 -10.90 3.57 -1.40
CA ARG A 92 -11.35 3.81 -2.78
C ARG A 92 -11.72 5.27 -3.00
N THR A 93 -12.50 5.86 -2.10
CA THR A 93 -12.90 7.26 -2.17
C THR A 93 -11.68 8.19 -2.22
N MET A 94 -10.72 7.98 -1.34
CA MET A 94 -9.48 8.78 -1.31
C MET A 94 -8.68 8.67 -2.60
N PHE A 95 -8.65 7.49 -3.22
CA PHE A 95 -7.93 7.30 -4.48
C PHE A 95 -8.66 7.96 -5.67
N ASP A 96 -9.97 7.84 -5.74
CA ASP A 96 -10.80 8.51 -6.76
C ASP A 96 -10.61 10.04 -6.68
N GLU A 97 -10.68 10.60 -5.49
CA GLU A 97 -10.48 12.03 -5.26
C GLU A 97 -9.05 12.49 -5.64
N ALA A 98 -8.04 11.70 -5.29
CA ALA A 98 -6.65 12.01 -5.61
C ALA A 98 -6.40 11.97 -7.13
N CYS A 99 -6.94 10.99 -7.83
CA CYS A 99 -6.87 10.90 -9.29
C CYS A 99 -7.61 12.08 -9.97
N ALA A 100 -8.80 12.41 -9.50
CA ALA A 100 -9.58 13.53 -10.01
C ALA A 100 -8.84 14.86 -9.83
N LYS A 101 -8.26 15.08 -8.65
CA LYS A 101 -7.47 16.28 -8.35
C LYS A 101 -6.24 16.41 -9.25
N ALA A 102 -5.59 15.29 -9.58
CA ALA A 102 -4.43 15.25 -10.46
C ALA A 102 -4.79 15.25 -11.96
N GLY A 103 -6.09 15.16 -12.31
CA GLY A 103 -6.55 15.07 -13.69
C GLY A 103 -6.15 13.77 -14.39
N VAL A 104 -5.98 12.68 -13.65
CA VAL A 104 -5.60 11.37 -14.17
C VAL A 104 -6.74 10.37 -14.00
N LYS A 105 -6.77 9.37 -14.88
CA LYS A 105 -7.77 8.31 -14.83
C LYS A 105 -7.46 7.33 -13.70
N ASN A 106 -8.47 6.97 -12.90
CA ASN A 106 -8.36 5.84 -11.99
C ASN A 106 -8.36 4.52 -12.78
N LEU A 107 -7.25 3.79 -12.71
CA LEU A 107 -7.09 2.51 -13.40
C LEU A 107 -7.49 1.30 -12.53
N MET A 108 -7.87 1.53 -11.28
CA MET A 108 -8.19 0.47 -10.33
C MET A 108 -9.61 -0.08 -10.48
N GLU A 109 -10.54 0.67 -11.10
CA GLU A 109 -11.94 0.24 -11.23
C GLU A 109 -12.12 -1.17 -11.80
N LYS A 110 -11.31 -1.53 -12.80
CA LYS A 110 -11.35 -2.86 -13.42
C LYS A 110 -11.01 -4.00 -12.45
N TYR A 111 -10.25 -3.72 -11.40
CA TYR A 111 -9.87 -4.72 -10.39
C TYR A 111 -10.91 -4.88 -9.29
N TYR A 112 -11.69 -3.83 -9.04
CA TYR A 112 -12.78 -3.89 -8.06
C TYR A 112 -14.02 -4.63 -8.55
N GLN A 113 -14.14 -4.83 -9.87
CA GLN A 113 -15.29 -5.50 -10.49
C GLN A 113 -15.11 -7.00 -10.68
N VAL A 114 -13.91 -7.52 -10.46
CA VAL A 114 -13.62 -8.95 -10.59
C VAL A 114 -14.01 -9.65 -9.30
N LYS A 115 -15.16 -10.29 -9.32
CA LYS A 115 -15.56 -11.26 -8.28
C LYS A 115 -15.16 -12.66 -8.72
#